data_9d867aa40b1e6634f06c3f9cd38b0200
#
_entry.id   9d867aa40b1e6634f06c3f9cd38b0200
#
_cell.length_a   1.000
_cell.length_b   1.000
_cell.length_c   1.000
_cell.angle_alpha   90.00
_cell.angle_beta   90.00
_cell.angle_gamma   90.00
#
_symmetry.space_group_name_H-M   'P 1'
#
loop_
_entity.id
_entity.type
_entity.pdbx_description
1 polymer ?
#
loop_
_entity_poly.entity_id
_entity_poly.type
_entity_poly.pdbx_seq_one_letter_code
_entity_poly.pdbx_strand_id
1 'polypeptide(L)'
;YYNPNIYPEDEYYHRAAEQKRFIKEFPTKYPVTYVEGNFEPERFYETVKGYENIREGGERCFRCYELRLREAAEYAKKLNCDYFTTTLSISPMKNAAKLNEIGGRLAEEYGIPYLYSDFKKRDGYKRSTVISAEYGMYRQDYCGCVFSKREREEQKRERAAQESEQSVQEGFLLVVIL
;
A
#
# COMPACT_ATOMS: atom_id res chain seq x y z
N TYR A 1 3.69 -11.09 -6.45
CA TYR A 1 2.92 -10.46 -5.36
C TYR A 1 3.53 -10.83 -4.01
N TYR A 2 4.18 -9.89 -3.32
CA TYR A 2 4.80 -10.09 -2.00
C TYR A 2 4.39 -8.96 -1.05
N ASN A 3 3.59 -9.29 -0.06
CA ASN A 3 3.03 -8.34 0.90
C ASN A 3 2.95 -8.93 2.31
N PRO A 4 4.09 -9.23 2.97
CA PRO A 4 4.11 -9.90 4.28
C PRO A 4 3.54 -9.02 5.40
N ASN A 5 3.31 -7.74 5.11
CA ASN A 5 2.78 -6.77 6.06
C ASN A 5 1.26 -6.83 6.21
N ILE A 6 0.53 -7.53 5.32
CA ILE A 6 -0.94 -7.48 5.33
C ILE A 6 -1.49 -8.25 6.52
N TYR A 7 -2.43 -7.61 7.23
CA TYR A 7 -3.13 -8.13 8.39
C TYR A 7 -4.62 -7.73 8.33
N PRO A 8 -5.53 -8.62 8.66
CA PRO A 8 -5.32 -10.03 9.01
C PRO A 8 -4.97 -10.91 7.80
N GLU A 9 -4.73 -12.19 8.01
CA GLU A 9 -4.30 -13.13 6.96
C GLU A 9 -5.34 -13.28 5.84
N ASP A 10 -6.62 -13.30 6.17
CA ASP A 10 -7.72 -13.35 5.20
C ASP A 10 -7.72 -12.14 4.25
N GLU A 11 -7.33 -10.96 4.73
CA GLU A 11 -7.14 -9.76 3.91
C GLU A 11 -6.00 -9.94 2.91
N TYR A 12 -4.93 -10.64 3.27
CA TYR A 12 -3.85 -10.97 2.33
C TYR A 12 -4.37 -11.83 1.18
N TYR A 13 -5.06 -12.92 1.48
CA TYR A 13 -5.60 -13.80 0.45
C TYR A 13 -6.67 -13.13 -0.40
N HIS A 14 -7.51 -12.30 0.21
CA HIS A 14 -8.50 -11.51 -0.53
C HIS A 14 -7.82 -10.60 -1.57
N ARG A 15 -6.82 -9.82 -1.17
CA ARG A 15 -6.07 -8.94 -2.08
C ARG A 15 -5.27 -9.71 -3.14
N ALA A 16 -4.73 -10.86 -2.80
CA ALA A 16 -4.03 -11.72 -3.76
C ALA A 16 -4.98 -12.25 -4.83
N ALA A 17 -6.16 -12.70 -4.44
CA ALA A 17 -7.20 -13.17 -5.34
C ALA A 17 -7.68 -12.05 -6.29
N GLU A 18 -7.93 -10.85 -5.76
CA GLU A 18 -8.28 -9.66 -6.55
C GLU A 18 -7.20 -9.31 -7.58
N GLN A 19 -5.93 -9.36 -7.19
CA GLN A 19 -4.82 -9.09 -8.10
C GLN A 19 -4.73 -10.14 -9.23
N LYS A 20 -4.92 -11.43 -8.89
CA LYS A 20 -4.96 -12.51 -9.88
C LYS A 20 -6.12 -12.34 -10.87
N ARG A 21 -7.31 -11.99 -10.37
CA ARG A 21 -8.49 -11.71 -11.18
C ARG A 21 -8.24 -10.55 -12.14
N PHE A 22 -7.78 -9.43 -11.60
CA PHE A 22 -7.52 -8.21 -12.38
C PHE A 22 -6.51 -8.44 -13.51
N ILE A 23 -5.40 -9.17 -13.26
CA ILE A 23 -4.40 -9.47 -14.30
C ILE A 23 -4.99 -10.29 -15.45
N LYS A 24 -5.97 -11.16 -15.18
CA LYS A 24 -6.65 -11.94 -16.20
C LYS A 24 -7.65 -11.12 -17.04
N GLU A 25 -8.32 -10.17 -16.41
CA GLU A 25 -9.40 -9.40 -17.02
C GLU A 25 -8.89 -8.15 -17.73
N PHE A 26 -7.80 -7.55 -17.22
CA PHE A 26 -7.30 -6.29 -17.76
C PHE A 26 -6.54 -6.50 -19.07
N PRO A 27 -6.97 -5.86 -20.18
CA PRO A 27 -6.30 -6.00 -21.47
C PRO A 27 -4.92 -5.35 -21.43
N THR A 28 -3.89 -6.15 -21.67
CA THR A 28 -2.51 -5.68 -21.73
C THR A 28 -1.94 -5.86 -23.14
N LYS A 29 -1.08 -4.93 -23.55
CA LYS A 29 -0.36 -5.04 -24.83
C LYS A 29 0.62 -6.22 -24.83
N TYR A 30 1.20 -6.52 -23.68
CA TYR A 30 2.15 -7.61 -23.49
C TYR A 30 1.65 -8.52 -22.38
N PRO A 31 1.97 -9.82 -22.41
CA PRO A 31 1.52 -10.74 -21.38
C PRO A 31 2.06 -10.35 -20.00
N VAL A 32 1.19 -10.45 -18.98
CA VAL A 32 1.55 -10.24 -17.58
C VAL A 32 1.45 -11.57 -16.85
N THR A 33 2.52 -11.96 -16.19
CA THR A 33 2.57 -13.18 -15.38
C THR A 33 2.44 -12.84 -13.91
N TYR A 34 1.51 -13.47 -13.22
CA TYR A 34 1.39 -13.38 -11.78
C TYR A 34 2.33 -14.40 -11.12
N VAL A 35 3.20 -13.91 -10.25
CA VAL A 35 4.05 -14.74 -9.39
C VAL A 35 3.64 -14.48 -7.94
N GLU A 36 3.26 -15.53 -7.23
CA GLU A 36 2.91 -15.47 -5.82
C GLU A 36 4.17 -15.65 -4.96
N GLY A 37 4.45 -14.66 -4.14
CA GLY A 37 5.47 -14.76 -3.09
C GLY A 37 4.90 -15.45 -1.85
N ASN A 38 5.78 -15.89 -0.97
CA ASN A 38 5.38 -16.47 0.31
C ASN A 38 4.73 -15.41 1.21
N PHE A 39 3.71 -15.82 1.96
CA PHE A 39 3.17 -15.01 3.04
C PHE A 39 3.97 -15.27 4.32
N GLU A 40 4.84 -14.34 4.68
CA GLU A 40 5.80 -14.46 5.79
C GLU A 40 5.65 -13.26 6.73
N PRO A 41 4.56 -13.14 7.48
CA PRO A 41 4.31 -11.98 8.35
C PRO A 41 5.40 -11.79 9.42
N GLU A 42 6.05 -12.85 9.86
CA GLU A 42 7.14 -12.80 10.84
C GLU A 42 8.30 -11.96 10.32
N ARG A 43 8.66 -12.06 9.03
CA ARG A 43 9.71 -11.23 8.40
C ARG A 43 9.35 -9.74 8.46
N PHE A 44 8.07 -9.41 8.29
CA PHE A 44 7.63 -8.02 8.43
C PHE A 44 7.77 -7.55 9.87
N TYR A 45 7.30 -8.32 10.86
CA TYR A 45 7.39 -7.93 12.27
C TYR A 45 8.83 -7.77 12.74
N GLU A 46 9.73 -8.68 12.37
CA GLU A 46 11.16 -8.54 12.67
C GLU A 46 11.77 -7.29 12.01
N THR A 47 11.39 -6.99 10.76
CA THR A 47 11.88 -5.82 10.02
C THR A 47 11.50 -4.50 10.68
N VAL A 48 10.31 -4.43 11.30
CA VAL A 48 9.78 -3.20 11.91
C VAL A 48 9.91 -3.17 13.44
N LYS A 49 10.58 -4.13 14.02
CA LYS A 49 10.81 -4.22 15.46
C LYS A 49 11.48 -2.97 16.00
N GLY A 50 10.90 -2.40 17.06
CA GLY A 50 11.31 -1.12 17.66
C GLY A 50 10.79 0.13 16.97
N TYR A 51 10.00 -0.03 15.88
CA TYR A 51 9.40 1.08 15.12
C TYR A 51 7.87 1.04 15.11
N GLU A 52 7.27 0.22 15.96
CA GLU A 52 5.83 -0.07 16.01
C GLU A 52 4.98 1.18 16.22
N ASN A 53 5.48 2.09 17.07
CA ASN A 53 4.80 3.33 17.44
C ASN A 53 5.03 4.50 16.47
N ILE A 54 5.84 4.31 15.42
CA ILE A 54 6.04 5.33 14.40
C ILE A 54 4.83 5.35 13.47
N ARG A 55 4.24 6.53 13.26
CA ARG A 55 3.07 6.72 12.40
C ARG A 55 3.31 6.30 10.94
N GLU A 56 2.21 6.03 10.22
CA GLU A 56 2.27 5.74 8.79
C GLU A 56 3.00 6.86 8.03
N GLY A 57 3.87 6.47 7.10
CA GLY A 57 4.73 7.37 6.31
C GLY A 57 6.13 7.60 6.90
N GLY A 58 6.38 7.19 8.15
CA GLY A 58 7.69 7.30 8.79
C GLY A 58 8.60 6.08 8.60
N GLU A 59 9.64 5.94 9.45
CA GLU A 59 10.70 4.95 9.35
C GLU A 59 10.20 3.50 9.32
N ARG A 60 9.16 3.18 10.08
CA ARG A 60 8.48 1.87 10.00
C ARG A 60 8.07 1.51 8.57
N CYS A 61 7.49 2.48 7.85
CA CYS A 61 7.09 2.29 6.46
C CYS A 61 8.28 2.17 5.51
N PHE A 62 9.37 2.89 5.76
CA PHE A 62 10.57 2.83 4.93
C PHE A 62 11.22 1.45 5.01
N ARG A 63 11.28 0.84 6.18
CA ARG A 63 11.73 -0.55 6.38
C ARG A 63 10.82 -1.55 5.65
N CYS A 64 9.51 -1.35 5.70
CA CYS A 64 8.55 -2.15 4.94
C CYS A 64 8.75 -2.01 3.43
N TYR A 65 9.06 -0.80 2.93
CA TYR A 65 9.36 -0.60 1.51
C TYR A 65 10.62 -1.37 1.11
N GLU A 66 11.67 -1.29 1.92
CA GLU A 66 12.92 -2.00 1.66
C GLU A 66 12.72 -3.52 1.62
N LEU A 67 12.04 -4.10 2.60
CA LEU A 67 11.72 -5.52 2.64
C LEU A 67 11.04 -5.98 1.34
N ARG A 68 10.06 -5.22 0.88
CA ARG A 68 9.28 -5.58 -0.32
C ARG A 68 10.03 -5.34 -1.62
N LEU A 69 10.82 -4.27 -1.70
CA LEU A 69 11.64 -3.99 -2.87
C LEU A 69 12.82 -4.96 -3.00
N ARG A 70 13.38 -5.40 -1.87
CA ARG A 70 14.43 -6.42 -1.85
C ARG A 70 13.93 -7.74 -2.44
N GLU A 71 12.77 -8.19 -2.03
CA GLU A 71 12.14 -9.37 -2.61
C GLU A 71 11.87 -9.20 -4.13
N ALA A 72 11.42 -8.02 -4.54
CA ALA A 72 11.22 -7.73 -5.97
C ALA A 72 12.54 -7.78 -6.76
N ALA A 73 13.65 -7.28 -6.22
CA ALA A 73 14.97 -7.34 -6.85
C ALA A 73 15.49 -8.78 -6.93
N GLU A 74 15.31 -9.57 -5.87
CA GLU A 74 15.69 -10.99 -5.85
C GLU A 74 14.93 -11.80 -6.91
N TYR A 75 13.61 -11.61 -7.00
CA TYR A 75 12.80 -12.26 -8.02
C TYR A 75 13.16 -11.79 -9.43
N ALA A 76 13.42 -10.51 -9.63
CA ALA A 76 13.84 -9.98 -10.90
C ALA A 76 15.15 -10.63 -11.38
N LYS A 77 16.11 -10.80 -10.47
CA LYS A 77 17.37 -11.52 -10.75
C LYS A 77 17.12 -12.98 -11.08
N LYS A 78 16.32 -13.67 -10.29
CA LYS A 78 15.96 -15.08 -10.49
C LYS A 78 15.27 -15.35 -11.82
N LEU A 79 14.43 -14.39 -12.25
CA LEU A 79 13.64 -14.50 -13.48
C LEU A 79 14.31 -13.85 -14.69
N ASN A 80 15.56 -13.35 -14.57
CA ASN A 80 16.31 -12.63 -15.60
C ASN A 80 15.52 -11.45 -16.20
N CYS A 81 14.88 -10.66 -15.35
CA CYS A 81 14.19 -9.45 -15.77
C CYS A 81 15.20 -8.33 -16.09
N ASP A 82 14.87 -7.46 -17.05
CA ASP A 82 15.70 -6.27 -17.38
C ASP A 82 15.61 -5.18 -16.30
N TYR A 83 14.48 -5.09 -15.60
CA TYR A 83 14.20 -4.08 -14.58
C TYR A 83 13.34 -4.63 -13.45
N PHE A 84 13.41 -3.98 -12.29
CA PHE A 84 12.38 -4.11 -11.26
C PHE A 84 11.84 -2.75 -10.85
N THR A 85 10.64 -2.72 -10.28
CA THR A 85 9.99 -1.52 -9.77
C THR A 85 8.91 -1.88 -8.76
N THR A 86 8.17 -0.85 -8.29
CA THR A 86 7.02 -1.04 -7.39
C THR A 86 5.85 -0.16 -7.79
N THR A 87 4.65 -0.69 -7.70
CA THR A 87 3.41 0.08 -7.87
C THR A 87 2.99 0.86 -6.62
N LEU A 88 3.73 0.75 -5.51
CA LEU A 88 3.43 1.48 -4.28
C LEU A 88 3.35 2.99 -4.48
N SER A 89 4.17 3.54 -5.40
CA SER A 89 4.22 4.97 -5.68
C SER A 89 2.93 5.55 -6.30
N ILE A 90 1.95 4.71 -6.69
CA ILE A 90 0.64 5.17 -7.16
C ILE A 90 -0.21 5.76 -6.03
N SER A 91 -0.02 5.29 -4.80
CA SER A 91 -0.76 5.81 -3.65
C SER A 91 -0.25 7.19 -3.23
N PRO A 92 -1.16 8.19 -3.02
CA PRO A 92 -0.77 9.49 -2.50
C PRO A 92 -0.17 9.42 -1.09
N MET A 93 -0.47 8.37 -0.33
CA MET A 93 0.04 8.13 1.03
C MET A 93 1.46 7.55 1.05
N LYS A 94 2.06 7.29 -0.10
CA LYS A 94 3.39 6.68 -0.17
C LYS A 94 4.44 7.69 -0.66
N ASN A 95 5.58 7.68 0.02
CA ASN A 95 6.72 8.53 -0.30
C ASN A 95 7.48 7.98 -1.51
N ALA A 96 7.18 8.49 -2.71
CA ALA A 96 7.81 8.04 -3.95
C ALA A 96 9.32 8.34 -3.99
N ALA A 97 9.77 9.44 -3.40
CA ALA A 97 11.19 9.76 -3.33
C ALA A 97 11.95 8.70 -2.52
N LYS A 98 11.40 8.29 -1.37
CA LYS A 98 12.00 7.26 -0.54
C LYS A 98 11.96 5.87 -1.19
N LEU A 99 10.88 5.53 -1.90
CA LEU A 99 10.81 4.31 -2.71
C LEU A 99 11.89 4.28 -3.78
N ASN A 100 12.10 5.39 -4.49
CA ASN A 100 13.12 5.49 -5.52
C ASN A 100 14.56 5.46 -4.97
N GLU A 101 14.80 6.09 -3.81
CA GLU A 101 16.08 6.02 -3.09
C GLU A 101 16.44 4.56 -2.73
N ILE A 102 15.49 3.85 -2.11
CA ILE A 102 15.68 2.44 -1.73
C ILE A 102 15.85 1.57 -2.98
N GLY A 103 15.01 1.76 -4.02
CA GLY A 103 15.09 1.01 -5.26
C GLY A 103 16.42 1.18 -5.97
N GLY A 104 16.95 2.41 -6.03
CA GLY A 104 18.26 2.70 -6.61
C GLY A 104 19.41 2.01 -5.88
N ARG A 105 19.41 2.06 -4.54
CA ARG A 105 20.41 1.35 -3.72
C ARG A 105 20.36 -0.17 -3.92
N LEU A 106 19.16 -0.75 -3.97
CA LEU A 106 18.97 -2.17 -4.24
C LEU A 106 19.37 -2.55 -5.67
N ALA A 107 19.21 -1.65 -6.64
CA ALA A 107 19.67 -1.88 -8.00
C ALA A 107 21.19 -2.08 -8.07
N GLU A 108 21.96 -1.27 -7.33
CA GLU A 108 23.41 -1.44 -7.19
C GLU A 108 23.78 -2.74 -6.48
N GLU A 109 23.08 -3.07 -5.39
CA GLU A 109 23.33 -4.27 -4.58
C GLU A 109 23.07 -5.58 -5.37
N TYR A 110 21.99 -5.63 -6.14
CA TYR A 110 21.57 -6.84 -6.86
C TYR A 110 22.07 -6.90 -8.32
N GLY A 111 22.58 -5.79 -8.84
CA GLY A 111 23.05 -5.69 -10.23
C GLY A 111 21.90 -5.75 -11.26
N ILE A 112 20.71 -5.26 -10.89
CA ILE A 112 19.54 -5.16 -11.77
C ILE A 112 19.04 -3.73 -11.76
N PRO A 113 18.82 -3.08 -12.93
CA PRO A 113 18.30 -1.73 -12.98
C PRO A 113 16.94 -1.55 -12.30
N TYR A 114 16.79 -0.46 -11.54
CA TYR A 114 15.50 -0.06 -10.98
C TYR A 114 14.81 0.95 -11.89
N LEU A 115 13.53 0.72 -12.19
CA LEU A 115 12.71 1.68 -12.93
C LEU A 115 12.18 2.75 -11.96
N TYR A 116 12.82 3.91 -11.92
CA TYR A 116 12.41 5.06 -11.12
C TYR A 116 11.04 5.55 -11.53
N SER A 117 10.14 5.66 -10.57
CA SER A 117 8.74 6.00 -10.87
C SER A 117 8.07 6.80 -9.77
N ASP A 118 7.11 7.63 -10.18
CA ASP A 118 6.09 8.21 -9.32
C ASP A 118 4.74 8.09 -10.04
N PHE A 119 4.16 6.89 -9.97
CA PHE A 119 2.98 6.52 -10.73
C PHE A 119 1.71 7.32 -10.37
N LYS A 120 1.68 8.09 -9.27
CA LYS A 120 0.57 8.99 -8.96
C LYS A 120 0.56 10.26 -9.81
N LYS A 121 1.72 10.66 -10.37
CA LYS A 121 1.84 11.82 -11.25
C LYS A 121 1.12 11.60 -12.60
N ARG A 122 0.92 12.68 -13.35
CA ARG A 122 0.26 12.68 -14.67
C ARG A 122 -1.10 11.95 -14.62
N ASP A 123 -1.90 12.28 -13.63
CA ASP A 123 -3.22 11.66 -13.38
C ASP A 123 -3.22 10.14 -13.10
N GLY A 124 -2.06 9.54 -12.82
CA GLY A 124 -1.94 8.11 -12.60
C GLY A 124 -2.80 7.63 -11.43
N TYR A 125 -2.86 8.36 -10.31
CA TYR A 125 -3.75 8.03 -9.21
C TYR A 125 -5.23 8.11 -9.63
N LYS A 126 -5.64 9.18 -10.33
CA LYS A 126 -7.00 9.33 -10.86
C LYS A 126 -7.33 8.18 -11.82
N ARG A 127 -6.41 7.84 -12.73
CA ARG A 127 -6.61 6.70 -13.63
C ARG A 127 -6.78 5.38 -12.86
N SER A 128 -6.03 5.16 -11.80
CA SER A 128 -6.17 3.95 -10.96
C SER A 128 -7.54 3.87 -10.28
N THR A 129 -8.12 5.01 -9.87
CA THR A 129 -9.47 5.01 -9.29
C THR A 129 -10.56 4.69 -10.31
N VAL A 130 -10.42 5.21 -11.54
CA VAL A 130 -11.32 4.90 -12.65
C VAL A 130 -11.25 3.40 -13.00
N ILE A 131 -10.05 2.85 -13.16
CA ILE A 131 -9.87 1.41 -13.43
C ILE A 131 -10.46 0.56 -12.30
N SER A 132 -10.21 0.95 -11.04
CA SER A 132 -10.79 0.21 -9.91
C SER A 132 -12.32 0.17 -9.92
N ALA A 133 -12.97 1.27 -10.31
CA ALA A 133 -14.42 1.33 -10.44
C ALA A 133 -14.92 0.50 -11.64
N GLU A 134 -14.25 0.61 -12.79
CA GLU A 134 -14.57 -0.10 -14.03
C GLU A 134 -14.53 -1.63 -13.86
N TYR A 135 -13.54 -2.13 -13.11
CA TYR A 135 -13.36 -3.57 -12.84
C TYR A 135 -13.93 -4.03 -11.50
N GLY A 136 -14.71 -3.19 -10.80
CA GLY A 136 -15.32 -3.53 -9.52
C GLY A 136 -14.31 -4.00 -8.48
N MET A 137 -13.10 -3.39 -8.46
CA MET A 137 -12.02 -3.84 -7.57
C MET A 137 -12.26 -3.47 -6.12
N TYR A 138 -11.92 -4.36 -5.23
CA TYR A 138 -11.86 -4.08 -3.80
C TYR A 138 -10.89 -2.93 -3.50
N ARG A 139 -11.37 -1.96 -2.75
CA ARG A 139 -10.56 -0.81 -2.33
C ARG A 139 -10.45 -0.76 -0.81
N GLN A 140 -9.27 -1.10 -0.32
CA GLN A 140 -8.95 -1.02 1.09
C GLN A 140 -8.86 0.43 1.57
N ASP A 141 -9.20 0.66 2.80
CA ASP A 141 -9.14 1.97 3.45
C ASP A 141 -7.92 2.17 4.38
N TYR A 142 -7.02 1.17 4.46
CA TYR A 142 -5.76 1.22 5.19
C TYR A 142 -4.64 0.59 4.37
N CYS A 143 -3.38 0.84 4.73
CA CYS A 143 -2.21 0.38 3.98
C CYS A 143 -2.13 -1.16 3.85
N GLY A 144 -2.55 -1.86 4.90
CA GLY A 144 -2.53 -3.32 5.00
C GLY A 144 -1.93 -3.84 6.31
N CYS A 145 -0.98 -3.15 6.92
CA CYS A 145 -0.38 -3.64 8.17
C CYS A 145 -1.27 -3.36 9.38
N VAL A 146 -1.07 -4.15 10.44
CA VAL A 146 -1.80 -4.04 11.70
C VAL A 146 -1.74 -2.62 12.29
N PHE A 147 -0.60 -1.95 12.15
CA PHE A 147 -0.39 -0.60 12.67
C PHE A 147 -1.24 0.44 11.91
N SER A 148 -1.23 0.40 10.58
CA SER A 148 -2.09 1.31 9.79
C SER A 148 -3.58 1.02 9.95
N LYS A 149 -3.96 -0.23 10.24
CA LYS A 149 -5.33 -0.59 10.58
C LYS A 149 -5.76 0.08 11.90
N ARG A 150 -4.94 -0.03 12.94
CA ARG A 150 -5.17 0.62 14.24
C ARG A 150 -5.27 2.14 14.12
N GLU A 151 -4.31 2.77 13.42
CA GLU A 151 -4.32 4.21 13.16
C GLU A 151 -5.62 4.64 12.42
N ARG A 152 -6.09 3.82 11.47
CA ARG A 152 -7.34 4.10 10.75
C ARG A 152 -8.59 3.96 11.60
N GLU A 153 -8.63 2.95 12.47
CA GLU A 153 -9.73 2.75 13.40
C GLU A 153 -9.81 3.86 14.45
N GLU A 154 -8.66 4.34 14.92
CA GLU A 154 -8.56 5.49 15.82
C GLU A 154 -9.10 6.76 15.16
N GLN A 155 -8.65 7.08 13.95
CA GLN A 155 -9.16 8.22 13.18
C GLN A 155 -10.67 8.17 12.94
N LYS A 156 -11.22 6.98 12.71
CA LYS A 156 -12.68 6.81 12.56
C LYS A 156 -13.41 7.10 13.87
N ARG A 157 -12.88 6.65 15.01
CA ARG A 157 -13.47 6.92 16.34
C ARG A 157 -13.42 8.41 16.68
N GLU A 158 -12.28 9.06 16.44
CA GLU A 158 -12.11 10.49 16.67
C GLU A 158 -13.09 11.32 15.83
N ARG A 159 -13.27 11.00 14.54
CA ARG A 159 -14.24 11.65 13.67
C ARG A 159 -15.68 11.47 14.17
N ALA A 160 -16.06 10.24 14.51
CA ALA A 160 -17.40 9.97 15.04
C ALA A 160 -17.68 10.74 16.35
N ALA A 161 -16.70 10.88 17.24
CA ALA A 161 -16.81 11.68 18.44
C ALA A 161 -17.02 13.16 18.12
N GLN A 162 -16.23 13.73 17.20
CA GLN A 162 -16.35 15.13 16.78
C GLN A 162 -17.70 15.42 16.12
N GLU A 163 -18.20 14.54 15.25
CA GLU A 163 -19.52 14.66 14.61
C GLU A 163 -20.65 14.61 15.64
N SER A 164 -20.53 13.77 16.68
CA SER A 164 -21.52 13.71 17.77
C SER A 164 -21.52 14.98 18.63
N GLU A 165 -20.35 15.52 18.94
CA GLU A 165 -20.23 16.78 19.69
C GLU A 165 -20.81 17.96 18.90
N GLN A 166 -20.56 18.02 17.61
CA GLN A 166 -21.06 19.08 16.73
C GLN A 166 -22.58 19.02 16.60
N SER A 167 -23.16 17.83 16.46
CA SER A 167 -24.62 17.65 16.38
C SER A 167 -25.33 18.03 17.68
N VAL A 168 -24.73 17.78 18.83
CA VAL A 168 -25.23 18.21 20.15
C VAL A 168 -25.19 19.73 20.27
N GLN A 169 -24.13 20.37 19.78
CA GLN A 169 -23.96 21.84 19.85
C GLN A 169 -24.94 22.57 18.93
N GLU A 170 -25.21 22.03 17.73
CA GLU A 170 -26.23 22.55 16.80
C GLU A 170 -27.65 22.35 17.32
N GLY A 171 -27.93 21.20 17.96
CA GLY A 171 -29.22 20.95 18.64
C GLY A 171 -29.49 21.90 19.81
N PHE A 172 -28.49 22.35 20.54
CA PHE A 172 -28.62 23.32 21.64
C PHE A 172 -28.88 24.73 21.15
N LEU A 173 -28.38 25.12 20.00
CA LEU A 173 -28.63 26.42 19.37
C LEU A 173 -30.10 26.56 18.89
N LEU A 174 -30.71 25.48 18.46
CA LEU A 174 -32.11 25.46 18.03
C LEU A 174 -33.13 25.58 19.16
N VAL A 175 -32.78 25.21 20.39
CA VAL A 175 -33.65 25.33 21.58
C VAL A 175 -33.63 26.70 22.20
N VAL A 176 -32.61 27.53 21.95
CA VAL A 176 -32.49 28.92 22.49
C VAL A 176 -33.21 29.95 21.61
N ILE A 177 -33.61 29.62 20.39
CA ILE A 177 -34.26 30.52 19.43
C ILE A 177 -35.82 30.37 19.42
N LEU A 178 -36.38 29.41 20.16
CA LEU A 178 -37.82 29.21 20.34
C LEU A 178 -38.31 29.81 21.67
#